data_a9b12b0161f96b5c388b07394724f212
#
_entry.id   a9b12b0161f96b5c388b07394724f212
#
_cell.length_a   1.000
_cell.length_b   1.000
_cell.length_c   1.000
_cell.angle_alpha   90.00
_cell.angle_beta   90.00
_cell.angle_gamma   90.00
#
_symmetry.space_group_name_H-M   'P 1'
#
loop_
_entity.id
_entity.type
_entity.pdbx_description
1 polymer ?
#
loop_
_entity_poly.entity_id
_entity_poly.type
_entity_poly.pdbx_seq_one_letter_code
_entity_poly.pdbx_strand_id
1 'polypeptide(L)'
;MKPLVSACIITYNQQDYIAEAIKGALMQELDEAYEIVISDDCSTDDTPKIIRELAKKDNRIRVIERSKNVGMHLNWLEAINACSGEFVALCEGDDFWTDKRKLSKQLAVFQNDASISCCFSDSSLLAEKSINLRFNSYLQENEVDLTRSRFGINELSISNFIPTCTVMFRKDGMLQLPNEYFQSPYADWFVHLHNAIKGDFYLIPEKTASYRLHENGIFGQIPQIERDRFELRCLALLYQGFGNSPVARAPLKRSLRNSINKRCITLRSDGNHFRFLAVALLGKLHHLTGFATLAQKAARL
;
A
#
# COMPACT_ATOMS: atom_id res chain seq x y z
N MET A 1 -15.33 -20.10 -16.15
CA MET A 1 -15.06 -18.79 -16.83
C MET A 1 -13.82 -18.18 -16.18
N LYS A 2 -13.01 -17.46 -16.95
CA LYS A 2 -11.89 -16.70 -16.37
C LYS A 2 -12.47 -15.53 -15.56
N PRO A 3 -12.04 -15.30 -14.30
CA PRO A 3 -12.53 -14.18 -13.51
C PRO A 3 -12.09 -12.85 -14.13
N LEU A 4 -12.93 -11.83 -14.04
CA LEU A 4 -12.58 -10.47 -14.43
C LEU A 4 -11.82 -9.76 -13.30
N VAL A 5 -12.22 -10.00 -12.05
CA VAL A 5 -11.61 -9.42 -10.84
C VAL A 5 -11.05 -10.52 -9.97
N SER A 6 -9.86 -10.28 -9.40
CA SER A 6 -9.31 -11.07 -8.29
C SER A 6 -9.29 -10.22 -7.02
N ALA A 7 -10.01 -10.64 -5.99
CA ALA A 7 -9.80 -10.15 -4.63
C ALA A 7 -8.55 -10.82 -4.07
N CYS A 8 -7.51 -10.06 -3.77
CA CYS A 8 -6.22 -10.54 -3.31
C CYS A 8 -6.05 -10.22 -1.83
N ILE A 9 -6.02 -11.25 -1.00
CA ILE A 9 -5.85 -11.15 0.46
C ILE A 9 -4.51 -11.76 0.85
N ILE A 10 -3.68 -11.01 1.56
CA ILE A 10 -2.46 -11.53 2.18
C ILE A 10 -2.64 -11.60 3.69
N THR A 11 -2.04 -12.58 4.33
CA THR A 11 -2.16 -12.75 5.78
C THR A 11 -0.94 -13.43 6.39
N TYR A 12 -0.69 -13.13 7.67
CA TYR A 12 0.25 -13.83 8.54
C TYR A 12 -0.12 -13.63 10.00
N ASN A 13 -0.47 -14.73 10.71
CA ASN A 13 -0.87 -14.72 12.12
C ASN A 13 -2.01 -13.73 12.43
N GLN A 14 -3.12 -13.84 11.70
CA GLN A 14 -4.28 -12.94 11.81
C GLN A 14 -5.57 -13.72 12.09
N GLN A 15 -5.52 -14.76 12.94
CA GLN A 15 -6.66 -15.62 13.27
C GLN A 15 -7.91 -14.86 13.76
N ASP A 16 -7.72 -13.71 14.42
CA ASP A 16 -8.80 -12.91 14.98
C ASP A 16 -9.53 -12.05 13.92
N TYR A 17 -8.91 -11.85 12.76
CA TYR A 17 -9.37 -10.90 11.74
C TYR A 17 -9.70 -11.55 10.39
N ILE A 18 -8.94 -12.56 9.97
CA ILE A 18 -8.98 -13.13 8.61
C ILE A 18 -10.39 -13.56 8.17
N ALA A 19 -11.23 -14.02 9.11
CA ALA A 19 -12.59 -14.41 8.79
C ALA A 19 -13.45 -13.23 8.31
N GLU A 20 -13.23 -12.01 8.83
CA GLU A 20 -13.95 -10.81 8.38
C GLU A 20 -13.43 -10.33 7.02
N ALA A 21 -12.13 -10.37 6.79
CA ALA A 21 -11.53 -10.07 5.49
C ALA A 21 -12.14 -10.95 4.38
N ILE A 22 -12.20 -12.26 4.61
CA ILE A 22 -12.76 -13.22 3.66
C ILE A 22 -14.26 -12.98 3.46
N LYS A 23 -15.05 -12.76 4.51
CA LYS A 23 -16.48 -12.44 4.42
C LYS A 23 -16.74 -11.16 3.64
N GLY A 24 -15.93 -10.12 3.85
CA GLY A 24 -15.99 -8.88 3.08
C GLY A 24 -15.77 -9.09 1.57
N ALA A 25 -14.88 -10.01 1.19
CA ALA A 25 -14.66 -10.37 -0.20
C ALA A 25 -15.79 -11.26 -0.76
N LEU A 26 -16.34 -12.18 0.05
CA LEU A 26 -17.43 -13.08 -0.35
C LEU A 26 -18.77 -12.37 -0.57
N MET A 27 -19.06 -11.29 0.16
CA MET A 27 -20.33 -10.56 0.07
C MET A 27 -20.44 -9.67 -1.17
N GLN A 28 -19.42 -9.59 -2.01
CA GLN A 28 -19.41 -8.67 -3.15
C GLN A 28 -20.47 -9.04 -4.18
N GLU A 29 -21.25 -8.05 -4.58
CA GLU A 29 -22.25 -8.11 -5.65
C GLU A 29 -21.61 -7.62 -6.95
N LEU A 30 -21.30 -8.56 -7.84
CA LEU A 30 -20.67 -8.32 -9.14
C LEU A 30 -21.30 -9.25 -10.17
N ASP A 31 -21.71 -8.70 -11.31
CA ASP A 31 -22.30 -9.50 -12.40
C ASP A 31 -21.26 -10.37 -13.10
N GLU A 32 -20.02 -9.88 -13.15
CA GLU A 32 -18.88 -10.59 -13.72
C GLU A 32 -18.31 -11.62 -12.74
N ALA A 33 -17.71 -12.67 -13.29
CA ALA A 33 -17.02 -13.66 -12.48
C ALA A 33 -15.82 -13.06 -11.74
N TYR A 34 -15.66 -13.37 -10.45
CA TYR A 34 -14.50 -13.00 -9.67
C TYR A 34 -13.99 -14.18 -8.83
N GLU A 35 -12.72 -14.13 -8.47
CA GLU A 35 -12.05 -15.06 -7.57
C GLU A 35 -11.55 -14.35 -6.30
N ILE A 36 -11.29 -15.13 -5.26
CA ILE A 36 -10.67 -14.67 -4.02
C ILE A 36 -9.37 -15.46 -3.83
N VAL A 37 -8.24 -14.78 -3.98
CA VAL A 37 -6.91 -15.36 -3.80
C VAL A 37 -6.41 -14.99 -2.43
N ILE A 38 -6.17 -15.99 -1.58
CA ILE A 38 -5.68 -15.79 -0.21
C ILE A 38 -4.27 -16.37 -0.14
N SER A 39 -3.29 -15.55 0.21
CA SER A 39 -1.90 -15.98 0.42
C SER A 39 -1.53 -15.90 1.89
N ASP A 40 -1.42 -17.06 2.52
CA ASP A 40 -0.97 -17.21 3.90
C ASP A 40 0.54 -17.42 3.95
N ASP A 41 1.25 -16.55 4.67
CA ASP A 41 2.71 -16.57 4.76
C ASP A 41 3.24 -17.53 5.84
N CYS A 42 2.70 -18.76 5.84
CA CYS A 42 3.04 -19.82 6.81
C CYS A 42 2.70 -19.40 8.26
N SER A 43 1.45 -19.00 8.49
CA SER A 43 0.95 -18.68 9.83
C SER A 43 1.06 -19.87 10.79
N THR A 44 1.36 -19.56 12.06
CA THR A 44 1.56 -20.51 13.14
C THR A 44 0.39 -20.58 14.12
N ASP A 45 -0.60 -19.68 13.97
CA ASP A 45 -1.85 -19.63 14.71
C ASP A 45 -2.99 -20.37 13.97
N ASP A 46 -4.24 -20.14 14.35
CA ASP A 46 -5.40 -20.77 13.70
C ASP A 46 -5.78 -20.15 12.32
N THR A 47 -5.05 -19.15 11.81
CA THR A 47 -5.31 -18.50 10.51
C THR A 47 -5.49 -19.52 9.37
N PRO A 48 -4.58 -20.48 9.12
CA PRO A 48 -4.71 -21.43 8.00
C PRO A 48 -5.93 -22.36 8.15
N LYS A 49 -6.30 -22.70 9.37
CA LYS A 49 -7.49 -23.53 9.64
C LYS A 49 -8.76 -22.79 9.25
N ILE A 50 -8.89 -21.51 9.66
CA ILE A 50 -10.04 -20.66 9.35
C ILE A 50 -10.18 -20.50 7.83
N ILE A 51 -9.07 -20.21 7.13
CA ILE A 51 -9.05 -20.07 5.68
C ILE A 51 -9.54 -21.34 4.99
N ARG A 52 -9.01 -22.51 5.37
CA ARG A 52 -9.41 -23.81 4.79
C ARG A 52 -10.88 -24.14 5.03
N GLU A 53 -11.42 -23.80 6.21
CA GLU A 53 -12.84 -24.00 6.51
C GLU A 53 -13.76 -23.14 5.64
N LEU A 54 -13.39 -21.90 5.35
CA LEU A 54 -14.13 -21.01 4.47
C LEU A 54 -13.98 -21.41 2.98
N ALA A 55 -12.78 -21.81 2.56
CA ALA A 55 -12.52 -22.26 1.19
C ALA A 55 -13.31 -23.54 0.81
N LYS A 56 -13.60 -24.42 1.78
CA LYS A 56 -14.46 -25.58 1.55
C LYS A 56 -15.93 -25.22 1.25
N LYS A 57 -16.38 -24.03 1.65
CA LYS A 57 -17.76 -23.56 1.51
C LYS A 57 -18.01 -22.76 0.24
N ASP A 58 -16.95 -22.19 -0.37
CA ASP A 58 -17.07 -21.34 -1.55
C ASP A 58 -15.90 -21.59 -2.52
N ASN A 59 -16.23 -22.03 -3.73
CA ASN A 59 -15.26 -22.40 -4.76
C ASN A 59 -14.56 -21.20 -5.43
N ARG A 60 -14.98 -19.98 -5.13
CA ARG A 60 -14.27 -18.77 -5.57
C ARG A 60 -12.96 -18.57 -4.82
N ILE A 61 -12.83 -19.19 -3.62
CA ILE A 61 -11.64 -19.04 -2.78
C ILE A 61 -10.54 -19.99 -3.27
N ARG A 62 -9.40 -19.42 -3.58
CA ARG A 62 -8.17 -20.15 -3.91
C ARG A 62 -7.08 -19.76 -2.91
N VAL A 63 -6.52 -20.75 -2.23
CA VAL A 63 -5.54 -20.57 -1.17
C VAL A 63 -4.14 -20.86 -1.70
N ILE A 64 -3.20 -20.01 -1.35
CA ILE A 64 -1.76 -20.19 -1.54
C ILE A 64 -1.17 -20.44 -0.14
N GLU A 65 -0.89 -21.71 0.16
CA GLU A 65 -0.24 -22.11 1.41
C GLU A 65 1.26 -22.24 1.19
N ARG A 66 2.03 -21.73 2.13
CA ARG A 66 3.49 -21.77 2.06
C ARG A 66 4.06 -22.75 3.09
N SER A 67 5.17 -23.40 2.72
CA SER A 67 5.90 -24.30 3.63
C SER A 67 6.86 -23.56 4.57
N LYS A 68 7.10 -22.26 4.32
CA LYS A 68 7.91 -21.38 5.17
C LYS A 68 7.46 -19.93 5.00
N ASN A 69 7.68 -19.13 6.02
CA ASN A 69 7.48 -17.67 5.94
C ASN A 69 8.51 -17.07 4.96
N VAL A 70 8.04 -16.32 3.99
CA VAL A 70 8.86 -15.67 2.94
C VAL A 70 8.92 -14.15 3.12
N GLY A 71 8.16 -13.61 4.06
CA GLY A 71 8.05 -12.20 4.36
C GLY A 71 7.02 -11.46 3.50
N MET A 72 6.53 -10.35 4.05
CA MET A 72 5.43 -9.56 3.49
C MET A 72 5.64 -9.24 2.00
N HIS A 73 6.82 -8.77 1.61
CA HIS A 73 7.08 -8.33 0.23
C HIS A 73 6.92 -9.45 -0.80
N LEU A 74 7.54 -10.60 -0.53
CA LEU A 74 7.45 -11.72 -1.47
C LEU A 74 6.05 -12.32 -1.45
N ASN A 75 5.43 -12.43 -0.28
CA ASN A 75 4.05 -12.88 -0.15
C ASN A 75 3.09 -12.02 -0.98
N TRP A 76 3.22 -10.68 -0.90
CA TRP A 76 2.42 -9.74 -1.69
C TRP A 76 2.64 -9.90 -3.19
N LEU A 77 3.89 -9.86 -3.63
CA LEU A 77 4.24 -9.94 -5.04
C LEU A 77 3.74 -11.23 -5.68
N GLU A 78 3.93 -12.36 -5.01
CA GLU A 78 3.48 -13.65 -5.51
C GLU A 78 1.97 -13.82 -5.45
N ALA A 79 1.28 -13.29 -4.43
CA ALA A 79 -0.18 -13.28 -4.35
C ALA A 79 -0.80 -12.49 -5.51
N ILE A 80 -0.32 -11.27 -5.77
CA ILE A 80 -0.76 -10.46 -6.92
C ILE A 80 -0.51 -11.19 -8.23
N ASN A 81 0.67 -11.79 -8.38
CA ASN A 81 1.02 -12.48 -9.61
C ASN A 81 0.21 -13.76 -9.83
N ALA A 82 -0.22 -14.41 -8.76
CA ALA A 82 -1.10 -15.57 -8.82
C ALA A 82 -2.56 -15.21 -9.19
N CYS A 83 -2.99 -13.97 -9.02
CA CYS A 83 -4.32 -13.51 -9.44
C CYS A 83 -4.50 -13.66 -10.96
N SER A 84 -5.64 -14.24 -11.40
CA SER A 84 -5.94 -14.48 -12.82
C SER A 84 -6.88 -13.45 -13.44
N GLY A 85 -7.49 -12.58 -12.64
CA GLY A 85 -8.33 -11.47 -13.11
C GLY A 85 -7.55 -10.40 -13.87
N GLU A 86 -8.26 -9.65 -14.70
CA GLU A 86 -7.74 -8.43 -15.34
C GLU A 86 -7.55 -7.32 -14.32
N PHE A 87 -8.40 -7.29 -13.29
CA PHE A 87 -8.30 -6.35 -12.18
C PHE A 87 -7.95 -7.08 -10.89
N VAL A 88 -7.11 -6.46 -10.07
CA VAL A 88 -6.75 -6.97 -8.74
C VAL A 88 -7.20 -5.96 -7.69
N ALA A 89 -8.07 -6.41 -6.79
CA ALA A 89 -8.52 -5.65 -5.62
C ALA A 89 -7.81 -6.16 -4.36
N LEU A 90 -7.17 -5.27 -3.62
CA LEU A 90 -6.31 -5.62 -2.49
C LEU A 90 -7.05 -5.56 -1.16
N CYS A 91 -6.69 -6.44 -0.25
CA CYS A 91 -7.04 -6.40 1.17
C CYS A 91 -5.95 -7.07 1.99
N GLU A 92 -5.62 -6.54 3.15
CA GLU A 92 -4.85 -7.24 4.17
C GLU A 92 -5.79 -8.09 5.03
N GLY A 93 -5.26 -9.16 5.63
CA GLY A 93 -6.09 -10.11 6.41
C GLY A 93 -6.58 -9.55 7.75
N ASP A 94 -6.06 -8.41 8.21
CA ASP A 94 -6.52 -7.65 9.38
C ASP A 94 -7.55 -6.56 9.03
N ASP A 95 -7.72 -6.23 7.74
CA ASP A 95 -8.71 -5.30 7.23
C ASP A 95 -9.92 -6.03 6.62
N PHE A 96 -10.99 -5.32 6.30
CA PHE A 96 -12.14 -5.91 5.63
C PHE A 96 -12.97 -4.90 4.83
N TRP A 97 -13.61 -5.40 3.76
CA TRP A 97 -14.54 -4.61 2.97
C TRP A 97 -15.91 -4.54 3.64
N THR A 98 -16.52 -3.35 3.60
CA THR A 98 -17.80 -3.07 4.24
C THR A 98 -18.92 -2.78 3.24
N ASP A 99 -18.58 -2.39 2.01
CA ASP A 99 -19.55 -2.14 0.94
C ASP A 99 -19.62 -3.33 -0.02
N LYS A 100 -20.78 -3.97 -0.11
CA LYS A 100 -21.03 -5.09 -1.01
C LYS A 100 -20.92 -4.73 -2.51
N ARG A 101 -20.96 -3.44 -2.86
CA ARG A 101 -20.80 -2.92 -4.22
C ARG A 101 -19.42 -2.32 -4.48
N LYS A 102 -18.45 -2.53 -3.60
CA LYS A 102 -17.10 -2.00 -3.79
C LYS A 102 -16.52 -2.38 -5.14
N LEU A 103 -16.52 -3.67 -5.48
CA LEU A 103 -15.93 -4.16 -6.73
C LEU A 103 -16.66 -3.63 -7.97
N SER A 104 -18.00 -3.63 -7.97
CA SER A 104 -18.78 -3.11 -9.09
C SER A 104 -18.60 -1.59 -9.28
N LYS A 105 -18.55 -0.81 -8.22
CA LYS A 105 -18.25 0.63 -8.29
C LYS A 105 -16.89 0.91 -8.88
N GLN A 106 -15.86 0.18 -8.45
CA GLN A 106 -14.50 0.35 -8.94
C GLN A 106 -14.36 -0.12 -10.40
N LEU A 107 -15.01 -1.22 -10.77
CA LEU A 107 -15.00 -1.70 -12.14
C LEU A 107 -15.64 -0.70 -13.11
N ALA A 108 -16.74 -0.06 -12.70
CA ALA A 108 -17.38 1.00 -13.49
C ALA A 108 -16.45 2.18 -13.78
N VAL A 109 -15.54 2.54 -12.86
CA VAL A 109 -14.53 3.58 -13.11
C VAL A 109 -13.62 3.20 -14.28
N PHE A 110 -13.09 1.97 -14.30
CA PHE A 110 -12.21 1.49 -15.37
C PHE A 110 -12.92 1.33 -16.72
N GLN A 111 -14.21 1.00 -16.70
CA GLN A 111 -15.03 0.90 -17.91
C GLN A 111 -15.30 2.27 -18.54
N ASN A 112 -15.46 3.30 -17.71
CA ASN A 112 -15.74 4.66 -18.16
C ASN A 112 -14.48 5.45 -18.57
N ASP A 113 -13.29 5.07 -18.08
CA ASP A 113 -12.08 5.80 -18.35
C ASP A 113 -10.85 4.90 -18.42
N ALA A 114 -10.35 4.69 -19.62
CA ALA A 114 -9.18 3.84 -19.88
C ALA A 114 -7.85 4.45 -19.39
N SER A 115 -7.81 5.75 -19.08
CA SER A 115 -6.61 6.41 -18.53
C SER A 115 -6.37 6.11 -17.06
N ILE A 116 -7.37 5.54 -16.37
CA ILE A 116 -7.27 5.14 -14.97
C ILE A 116 -6.55 3.80 -14.86
N SER A 117 -5.43 3.79 -14.16
CA SER A 117 -4.65 2.59 -13.86
C SER A 117 -5.03 1.96 -12.52
N CYS A 118 -5.52 2.78 -11.59
CA CYS A 118 -5.88 2.38 -10.24
C CYS A 118 -7.10 3.16 -9.74
N CYS A 119 -7.94 2.50 -8.96
CA CYS A 119 -9.06 3.11 -8.25
C CYS A 119 -8.95 2.78 -6.76
N PHE A 120 -9.21 3.76 -5.91
CA PHE A 120 -9.23 3.59 -4.46
C PHE A 120 -10.42 4.32 -3.85
N SER A 121 -10.69 4.06 -2.60
CA SER A 121 -11.76 4.75 -1.86
C SER A 121 -11.29 5.16 -0.48
N ASP A 122 -12.15 5.83 0.26
CA ASP A 122 -11.95 6.04 1.69
C ASP A 122 -12.20 4.73 2.48
N SER A 123 -11.68 4.66 3.69
CA SER A 123 -11.98 3.61 4.66
C SER A 123 -12.35 4.21 6.02
N SER A 124 -13.18 3.49 6.76
CA SER A 124 -13.34 3.76 8.19
C SER A 124 -12.08 3.33 8.93
N LEU A 125 -11.72 4.05 9.98
CA LEU A 125 -10.66 3.66 10.90
C LEU A 125 -11.27 2.91 12.09
N LEU A 126 -10.85 1.67 12.30
CA LEU A 126 -11.23 0.86 13.44
C LEU A 126 -10.02 0.72 14.36
N ALA A 127 -9.94 1.62 15.33
CA ALA A 127 -8.80 1.69 16.25
C ALA A 127 -9.08 0.97 17.57
N GLU A 128 -8.07 0.31 18.12
CA GLU A 128 -8.09 -0.14 19.51
C GLU A 128 -8.18 1.06 20.46
N LYS A 129 -8.71 0.82 21.69
CA LYS A 129 -9.01 1.90 22.67
C LYS A 129 -7.83 2.80 23.04
N SER A 130 -6.62 2.33 22.83
CA SER A 130 -5.38 3.08 23.11
C SER A 130 -5.02 4.12 22.03
N ILE A 131 -5.68 4.10 20.87
CA ILE A 131 -5.36 4.94 19.71
C ILE A 131 -6.38 6.05 19.57
N ASN A 132 -5.95 7.32 19.71
CA ASN A 132 -6.78 8.49 19.49
C ASN A 132 -6.80 8.87 18.00
N LEU A 133 -8.01 8.97 17.44
CA LEU A 133 -8.25 9.42 16.07
C LEU A 133 -8.91 10.79 16.08
N ARG A 134 -8.50 11.68 15.16
CA ARG A 134 -9.19 12.96 14.88
C ARG A 134 -10.44 12.72 14.06
N PHE A 135 -10.39 11.78 13.12
CA PHE A 135 -11.46 11.45 12.18
C PHE A 135 -11.67 9.94 12.10
N ASN A 136 -12.91 9.52 11.85
CA ASN A 136 -13.19 8.13 11.46
C ASN A 136 -13.13 8.00 9.93
N SER A 137 -12.05 8.49 9.33
CA SER A 137 -11.78 8.41 7.89
C SER A 137 -10.28 8.39 7.69
N TYR A 138 -9.78 7.41 6.96
CA TYR A 138 -8.37 7.28 6.67
C TYR A 138 -7.85 8.49 5.88
N LEU A 139 -8.60 8.89 4.84
CA LEU A 139 -8.19 9.98 3.97
C LEU A 139 -8.21 11.35 4.70
N GLN A 140 -9.21 11.60 5.56
CA GLN A 140 -9.22 12.82 6.38
C GLN A 140 -8.10 12.84 7.41
N GLU A 141 -7.79 11.69 8.04
CA GLU A 141 -6.70 11.59 9.00
C GLU A 141 -5.34 11.87 8.33
N ASN A 142 -5.21 11.54 7.04
CA ASN A 142 -4.03 11.80 6.21
C ASN A 142 -4.12 13.10 5.39
N GLU A 143 -5.10 13.98 5.69
CA GLU A 143 -5.24 15.32 5.11
C GLU A 143 -5.36 15.32 3.56
N VAL A 144 -6.01 14.28 3.01
CA VAL A 144 -6.24 14.17 1.56
C VAL A 144 -7.35 15.11 1.13
N ASP A 145 -7.16 15.83 0.04
CA ASP A 145 -8.16 16.71 -0.54
C ASP A 145 -9.29 15.90 -1.21
N LEU A 146 -10.40 15.72 -0.49
CA LEU A 146 -11.57 14.97 -0.95
C LEU A 146 -12.42 15.70 -2.00
N THR A 147 -12.08 16.94 -2.35
CA THR A 147 -12.73 17.66 -3.47
C THR A 147 -12.22 17.21 -4.83
N ARG A 148 -11.09 16.49 -4.84
CA ARG A 148 -10.47 15.94 -6.04
C ARG A 148 -10.85 14.47 -6.20
N SER A 149 -11.12 14.06 -7.44
CA SER A 149 -11.33 12.65 -7.80
C SER A 149 -10.12 12.00 -8.48
N ARG A 150 -9.13 12.79 -8.93
CA ARG A 150 -7.95 12.29 -9.64
C ARG A 150 -6.66 12.64 -8.92
N PHE A 151 -5.79 11.65 -8.85
CA PHE A 151 -4.45 11.72 -8.28
C PHE A 151 -3.49 11.02 -9.24
N GLY A 152 -2.23 11.35 -9.17
CA GLY A 152 -1.25 10.75 -10.06
C GLY A 152 0.13 10.66 -9.45
N ILE A 153 1.12 10.49 -10.31
CA ILE A 153 2.52 10.32 -9.93
C ILE A 153 3.04 11.48 -9.06
N ASN A 154 2.54 12.70 -9.24
CA ASN A 154 2.99 13.85 -8.47
C ASN A 154 2.62 13.71 -6.99
N GLU A 155 1.37 13.40 -6.69
CA GLU A 155 0.87 13.22 -5.32
C GLU A 155 1.48 11.98 -4.69
N LEU A 156 1.47 10.85 -5.39
CA LEU A 156 2.01 9.58 -4.91
C LEU A 156 3.54 9.59 -4.74
N SER A 157 4.24 10.51 -5.38
CA SER A 157 5.66 10.72 -5.12
C SER A 157 5.92 11.50 -3.83
N ILE A 158 4.91 12.13 -3.22
CA ILE A 158 5.05 12.91 -1.98
C ILE A 158 4.82 12.03 -0.76
N SER A 159 3.72 11.26 -0.75
CA SER A 159 3.33 10.42 0.37
C SER A 159 2.47 9.23 -0.09
N ASN A 160 2.44 8.19 0.72
CA ASN A 160 1.52 7.07 0.56
C ASN A 160 0.26 7.34 1.39
N PHE A 161 -0.74 7.97 0.77
CA PHE A 161 -1.99 8.36 1.42
C PHE A 161 -3.15 7.41 1.11
N ILE A 162 -2.89 6.30 0.42
CA ILE A 162 -3.94 5.37 -0.04
C ILE A 162 -4.08 4.23 0.95
N PRO A 163 -5.30 3.99 1.51
CA PRO A 163 -5.54 2.80 2.32
C PRO A 163 -5.56 1.56 1.41
N THR A 164 -4.60 0.67 1.60
CA THR A 164 -4.35 -0.48 0.72
C THR A 164 -5.57 -1.36 0.54
N CYS A 165 -6.33 -1.62 1.61
CA CYS A 165 -7.55 -2.43 1.57
C CYS A 165 -8.66 -1.88 0.66
N THR A 166 -8.51 -0.64 0.16
CA THR A 166 -9.50 -0.02 -0.74
C THR A 166 -9.12 -0.10 -2.22
N VAL A 167 -7.90 -0.48 -2.53
CA VAL A 167 -7.32 -0.39 -3.88
C VAL A 167 -7.87 -1.46 -4.83
N MET A 168 -8.14 -1.06 -6.07
CA MET A 168 -8.23 -1.94 -7.24
C MET A 168 -7.37 -1.35 -8.36
N PHE A 169 -6.62 -2.18 -9.06
CA PHE A 169 -5.80 -1.75 -10.20
C PHE A 169 -5.88 -2.71 -11.37
N ARG A 170 -5.60 -2.21 -12.57
CA ARG A 170 -5.51 -3.01 -13.80
C ARG A 170 -4.20 -3.80 -13.79
N LYS A 171 -4.30 -5.12 -13.93
CA LYS A 171 -3.15 -6.01 -13.99
C LYS A 171 -2.75 -6.31 -15.44
N ASP A 172 -1.65 -5.75 -15.88
CA ASP A 172 -1.06 -5.98 -17.19
C ASP A 172 0.07 -7.01 -17.10
N GLY A 173 -0.27 -8.28 -17.16
CA GLY A 173 0.70 -9.38 -17.09
C GLY A 173 1.23 -9.60 -15.65
N MET A 174 2.48 -10.05 -15.55
CA MET A 174 3.17 -10.26 -14.27
C MET A 174 3.63 -8.92 -13.70
N LEU A 175 3.30 -8.66 -12.44
CA LEU A 175 3.83 -7.50 -11.71
C LEU A 175 5.33 -7.70 -11.48
N GLN A 176 6.13 -6.81 -12.02
CA GLN A 176 7.58 -6.77 -11.81
C GLN A 176 7.94 -5.46 -11.12
N LEU A 177 8.52 -5.58 -9.94
CA LEU A 177 8.97 -4.44 -9.14
C LEU A 177 10.51 -4.43 -9.06
N PRO A 178 11.13 -3.25 -8.91
CA PRO A 178 12.57 -3.14 -8.77
C PRO A 178 13.05 -3.81 -7.48
N ASN A 179 14.33 -4.22 -7.41
CA ASN A 179 14.91 -4.92 -6.26
C ASN A 179 14.82 -4.10 -4.95
N GLU A 180 14.75 -2.80 -5.04
CA GLU A 180 14.56 -1.87 -3.94
C GLU A 180 13.24 -2.10 -3.18
N TYR A 181 12.23 -2.67 -3.84
CA TYR A 181 10.98 -3.09 -3.25
C TYR A 181 11.19 -3.95 -2.00
N PHE A 182 12.06 -4.95 -2.08
CA PHE A 182 12.32 -5.88 -0.97
C PHE A 182 13.04 -5.25 0.24
N GLN A 183 13.51 -4.02 0.11
CA GLN A 183 14.19 -3.25 1.16
C GLN A 183 13.31 -2.14 1.75
N SER A 184 12.13 -1.92 1.15
CA SER A 184 11.23 -0.84 1.52
C SER A 184 10.53 -1.10 2.85
N PRO A 185 10.33 -0.11 3.71
CA PRO A 185 9.42 -0.24 4.84
C PRO A 185 7.94 -0.26 4.42
N TYR A 186 7.61 0.22 3.21
CA TYR A 186 6.25 0.31 2.65
C TYR A 186 6.17 -0.46 1.33
N ALA A 187 5.61 -1.68 1.37
CA ALA A 187 5.50 -2.52 0.18
C ALA A 187 4.45 -1.99 -0.81
N ASP A 188 3.32 -1.54 -0.31
CA ASP A 188 2.19 -1.01 -1.06
C ASP A 188 2.56 0.23 -1.89
N TRP A 189 3.39 1.13 -1.35
CA TRP A 189 3.79 2.35 -2.06
C TRP A 189 4.53 2.05 -3.37
N PHE A 190 5.32 0.98 -3.42
CA PHE A 190 5.96 0.53 -4.66
C PHE A 190 4.94 0.06 -5.70
N VAL A 191 3.91 -0.67 -5.27
CA VAL A 191 2.82 -1.12 -6.14
C VAL A 191 2.02 0.09 -6.64
N HIS A 192 1.70 1.03 -5.77
CA HIS A 192 0.99 2.26 -6.13
C HIS A 192 1.80 3.09 -7.13
N LEU A 193 3.08 3.32 -6.87
CA LEU A 193 3.92 4.10 -7.78
C LEU A 193 4.11 3.41 -9.14
N HIS A 194 4.25 2.09 -9.17
CA HIS A 194 4.29 1.31 -10.40
C HIS A 194 3.04 1.53 -11.26
N ASN A 195 1.87 1.55 -10.64
CA ASN A 195 0.61 1.82 -11.33
C ASN A 195 0.48 3.31 -11.73
N ALA A 196 0.96 4.25 -10.91
CA ALA A 196 0.92 5.69 -11.21
C ALA A 196 1.81 6.10 -12.40
N ILE A 197 2.79 5.28 -12.76
CA ILE A 197 3.58 5.46 -13.98
C ILE A 197 2.76 5.12 -15.23
N LYS A 198 1.75 4.26 -15.10
CA LYS A 198 0.91 3.77 -16.20
C LYS A 198 -0.32 4.63 -16.45
N GLY A 199 -0.85 5.30 -15.43
CA GLY A 199 -2.07 6.12 -15.54
C GLY A 199 -2.46 6.76 -14.23
N ASP A 200 -3.58 7.49 -14.24
CA ASP A 200 -4.09 8.19 -13.09
C ASP A 200 -4.78 7.23 -12.10
N PHE A 201 -4.90 7.70 -10.86
CA PHE A 201 -5.67 7.08 -9.79
C PHE A 201 -6.99 7.83 -9.62
N TYR A 202 -8.07 7.07 -9.47
CA TYR A 202 -9.40 7.62 -9.25
C TYR A 202 -9.86 7.36 -7.83
N LEU A 203 -10.30 8.41 -7.12
CA LEU A 203 -10.88 8.35 -5.79
C LEU A 203 -12.40 8.21 -5.88
N ILE A 204 -12.94 7.14 -5.31
CA ILE A 204 -14.35 7.02 -4.91
C ILE A 204 -14.45 7.57 -3.48
N PRO A 205 -15.18 8.68 -3.23
CA PRO A 205 -15.15 9.35 -1.93
C PRO A 205 -15.86 8.57 -0.81
N GLU A 206 -16.55 7.50 -1.14
CA GLU A 206 -17.27 6.65 -0.20
C GLU A 206 -16.33 5.75 0.57
N LYS A 207 -16.72 5.39 1.79
CA LYS A 207 -16.02 4.39 2.59
C LYS A 207 -16.46 2.99 2.14
N THR A 208 -15.55 2.20 1.60
CA THR A 208 -15.86 0.84 1.12
C THR A 208 -15.19 -0.25 1.92
N ALA A 209 -14.32 0.14 2.87
CA ALA A 209 -13.57 -0.78 3.73
C ALA A 209 -13.40 -0.22 5.15
N SER A 210 -12.98 -1.07 6.06
CA SER A 210 -12.47 -0.72 7.38
C SER A 210 -11.00 -1.05 7.47
N TYR A 211 -10.20 -0.07 7.86
CA TYR A 211 -8.77 -0.19 8.14
C TYR A 211 -8.56 -0.32 9.65
N ARG A 212 -7.92 -1.41 10.09
CA ARG A 212 -7.65 -1.64 11.51
C ARG A 212 -6.34 -1.01 11.95
N LEU A 213 -6.41 -0.39 13.13
CA LEU A 213 -5.25 0.09 13.87
C LEU A 213 -5.18 -0.69 15.18
N HIS A 214 -4.19 -1.58 15.29
CA HIS A 214 -3.98 -2.44 16.45
C HIS A 214 -2.49 -2.53 16.81
N GLU A 215 -2.19 -3.01 18.01
CA GLU A 215 -0.80 -3.05 18.53
C GLU A 215 0.14 -3.92 17.69
N ASN A 216 -0.39 -4.97 17.06
CA ASN A 216 0.39 -5.86 16.19
C ASN A 216 0.52 -5.34 14.75
N GLY A 217 -0.14 -4.23 14.40
CA GLY A 217 -0.04 -3.59 13.09
C GLY A 217 1.32 -2.92 12.90
N ILE A 218 1.87 -2.98 11.69
CA ILE A 218 3.22 -2.46 11.37
C ILE A 218 3.37 -0.97 11.74
N PHE A 219 2.29 -0.19 11.67
CA PHE A 219 2.33 1.28 11.85
C PHE A 219 1.53 1.81 13.04
N GLY A 220 0.89 0.94 13.83
CA GLY A 220 -0.04 1.37 14.89
C GLY A 220 0.58 2.25 15.98
N GLN A 221 1.87 2.06 16.31
CA GLN A 221 2.53 2.72 17.43
C GLN A 221 3.90 3.33 17.10
N ILE A 222 4.23 3.51 15.82
CA ILE A 222 5.53 4.06 15.45
C ILE A 222 5.56 5.57 15.75
N PRO A 223 6.54 6.07 16.56
CA PRO A 223 6.71 7.49 16.80
C PRO A 223 6.88 8.29 15.51
N GLN A 224 6.39 9.54 15.47
CA GLN A 224 6.45 10.38 14.26
C GLN A 224 7.85 10.49 13.66
N ILE A 225 8.88 10.59 14.51
CA ILE A 225 10.27 10.67 14.06
C ILE A 225 10.72 9.42 13.28
N GLU A 226 10.26 8.24 13.67
CA GLU A 226 10.55 7.00 12.95
C GLU A 226 9.72 6.88 11.67
N ARG A 227 8.47 7.38 11.66
CA ARG A 227 7.66 7.49 10.44
C ARG A 227 8.36 8.38 9.41
N ASP A 228 8.88 9.54 9.81
CA ASP A 228 9.62 10.44 8.93
C ASP A 228 10.90 9.78 8.36
N ARG A 229 11.57 8.93 9.16
CA ARG A 229 12.72 8.13 8.70
C ARG A 229 12.32 7.06 7.68
N PHE A 230 11.24 6.33 7.96
CA PHE A 230 10.74 5.30 7.05
C PHE A 230 10.30 5.91 5.73
N GLU A 231 9.59 7.06 5.77
CA GLU A 231 9.18 7.79 4.58
C GLU A 231 10.37 8.23 3.74
N LEU A 232 11.37 8.86 4.36
CA LEU A 232 12.60 9.28 3.66
C LEU A 232 13.34 8.08 3.04
N ARG A 233 13.45 6.96 3.78
CA ARG A 233 14.05 5.74 3.29
C ARG A 233 13.28 5.18 2.10
N CYS A 234 11.95 5.14 2.18
CA CYS A 234 11.09 4.66 1.11
C CYS A 234 11.24 5.54 -0.14
N LEU A 235 11.17 6.87 -0.01
CA LEU A 235 11.37 7.79 -1.13
C LEU A 235 12.74 7.62 -1.80
N ALA A 236 13.79 7.35 -1.03
CA ALA A 236 15.11 7.06 -1.58
C ALA A 236 15.13 5.78 -2.40
N LEU A 237 14.49 4.72 -1.90
CA LEU A 237 14.36 3.44 -2.60
C LEU A 237 13.47 3.55 -3.84
N LEU A 238 12.34 4.28 -3.75
CA LEU A 238 11.48 4.58 -4.90
C LEU A 238 12.24 5.34 -5.99
N TYR A 239 13.05 6.32 -5.61
CA TYR A 239 13.89 7.04 -6.59
C TYR A 239 14.96 6.14 -7.21
N GLN A 240 15.54 5.20 -6.48
CA GLN A 240 16.49 4.22 -7.04
C GLN A 240 15.79 3.29 -8.04
N GLY A 241 14.65 2.72 -7.65
CA GLY A 241 13.92 1.74 -8.46
C GLY A 241 13.25 2.34 -9.69
N PHE A 242 12.64 3.54 -9.55
CA PHE A 242 11.85 4.17 -10.61
C PHE A 242 12.47 5.44 -11.22
N GLY A 243 13.61 5.89 -10.72
CA GLY A 243 14.23 7.13 -11.17
C GLY A 243 14.72 7.16 -12.64
N ASN A 244 14.71 6.02 -13.32
CA ASN A 244 14.94 5.93 -14.77
C ASN A 244 13.66 6.15 -15.59
N SER A 245 12.47 6.12 -14.96
CA SER A 245 11.21 6.43 -15.60
C SER A 245 11.13 7.93 -15.93
N PRO A 246 10.86 8.33 -17.18
CA PRO A 246 10.67 9.73 -17.54
C PRO A 246 9.54 10.40 -16.74
N VAL A 247 8.50 9.64 -16.39
CA VAL A 247 7.32 10.13 -15.66
C VAL A 247 7.62 10.30 -14.17
N ALA A 248 8.31 9.35 -13.54
CA ALA A 248 8.52 9.33 -12.09
C ALA A 248 9.76 10.12 -11.63
N ARG A 249 10.78 10.27 -12.47
CA ARG A 249 12.08 10.85 -12.09
C ARG A 249 11.99 12.24 -11.45
N ALA A 250 11.32 13.15 -12.11
CA ALA A 250 11.26 14.55 -11.64
C ALA A 250 10.40 14.70 -10.36
N PRO A 251 9.20 14.12 -10.28
CA PRO A 251 8.40 14.10 -9.05
C PRO A 251 9.16 13.48 -7.87
N LEU A 252 9.71 12.29 -8.00
CA LEU A 252 10.45 11.61 -6.93
C LEU A 252 11.68 12.40 -6.47
N LYS A 253 12.44 12.96 -7.41
CA LYS A 253 13.61 13.79 -7.06
C LYS A 253 13.22 15.02 -6.26
N ARG A 254 12.09 15.66 -6.61
CA ARG A 254 11.56 16.84 -5.89
C ARG A 254 11.13 16.46 -4.48
N SER A 255 10.36 15.40 -4.33
CA SER A 255 9.87 14.92 -3.03
C SER A 255 11.01 14.51 -2.12
N LEU A 256 11.97 13.75 -2.63
CA LEU A 256 13.13 13.32 -1.87
C LEU A 256 13.95 14.54 -1.37
N ARG A 257 14.12 15.57 -2.19
CA ARG A 257 14.78 16.84 -1.77
C ARG A 257 14.00 17.53 -0.66
N ASN A 258 12.67 17.61 -0.80
CA ASN A 258 11.81 18.26 0.19
C ASN A 258 11.85 17.52 1.54
N SER A 259 11.78 16.19 1.53
CA SER A 259 11.87 15.36 2.74
C SER A 259 13.24 15.49 3.43
N ILE A 260 14.33 15.56 2.68
CA ILE A 260 15.66 15.85 3.24
C ILE A 260 15.68 17.23 3.91
N ASN A 261 15.15 18.26 3.24
CA ASN A 261 15.09 19.62 3.79
C ASN A 261 14.24 19.69 5.06
N LYS A 262 13.05 19.05 5.06
CA LYS A 262 12.20 18.93 6.25
C LYS A 262 12.98 18.29 7.41
N ARG A 263 13.68 17.19 7.16
CA ARG A 263 14.49 16.51 8.18
C ARG A 263 15.61 17.39 8.72
N CYS A 264 16.28 18.15 7.87
CA CYS A 264 17.30 19.13 8.30
C CYS A 264 16.71 20.18 9.24
N ILE A 265 15.52 20.72 8.94
CA ILE A 265 14.86 21.72 9.79
C ILE A 265 14.52 21.11 11.16
N THR A 266 13.90 19.93 11.19
CA THR A 266 13.55 19.23 12.43
C THR A 266 14.78 18.98 13.31
N LEU A 267 15.86 18.44 12.74
CA LEU A 267 17.09 18.17 13.49
C LEU A 267 17.75 19.45 14.04
N ARG A 268 17.58 20.57 13.35
CA ARG A 268 18.07 21.87 13.83
C ARG A 268 17.24 22.39 14.99
N SER A 269 15.91 22.29 14.91
CA SER A 269 15.01 22.71 16.01
C SER A 269 15.22 21.89 17.28
N ASP A 270 15.51 20.59 17.14
CA ASP A 270 15.76 19.69 18.25
C ASP A 270 17.15 19.84 18.90
N GLY A 271 17.95 20.83 18.45
CA GLY A 271 19.30 21.08 18.94
C GLY A 271 20.34 20.02 18.55
N ASN A 272 20.00 19.08 17.65
CA ASN A 272 20.90 18.02 17.22
C ASN A 272 21.81 18.47 16.06
N HIS A 273 22.70 19.42 16.37
CA HIS A 273 23.55 20.07 15.37
C HIS A 273 24.44 19.09 14.60
N PHE A 274 24.94 18.03 15.23
CA PHE A 274 25.80 17.04 14.55
C PHE A 274 25.04 16.29 13.46
N ARG A 275 23.84 15.76 13.79
CA ARG A 275 23.00 15.07 12.81
C ARG A 275 22.48 16.02 11.73
N PHE A 276 22.12 17.25 12.10
CA PHE A 276 21.75 18.30 11.16
C PHE A 276 22.86 18.54 10.14
N LEU A 277 24.11 18.76 10.57
CA LEU A 277 25.23 18.98 9.67
C LEU A 277 25.48 17.76 8.74
N ALA A 278 25.36 16.54 9.28
CA ALA A 278 25.53 15.33 8.49
C ALA A 278 24.45 15.21 7.39
N VAL A 279 23.17 15.44 7.71
CA VAL A 279 22.08 15.38 6.74
C VAL A 279 22.19 16.53 5.70
N ALA A 280 22.51 17.75 6.15
CA ALA A 280 22.69 18.90 5.28
C ALA A 280 23.87 18.70 4.31
N LEU A 281 24.97 18.12 4.78
CA LEU A 281 26.14 17.80 3.95
C LEU A 281 25.79 16.73 2.91
N LEU A 282 25.09 15.66 3.32
CA LEU A 282 24.60 14.62 2.42
C LEU A 282 23.68 15.22 1.34
N GLY A 283 22.79 16.13 1.70
CA GLY A 283 21.92 16.83 0.75
C GLY A 283 22.69 17.68 -0.27
N LYS A 284 23.81 18.29 0.11
CA LYS A 284 24.67 19.07 -0.79
C LYS A 284 25.55 18.23 -1.72
N LEU A 285 25.94 17.04 -1.25
CA LEU A 285 26.83 16.12 -2.01
C LEU A 285 26.10 15.32 -3.09
N HIS A 286 24.81 15.52 -3.30
CA HIS A 286 23.98 14.75 -4.25
C HIS A 286 24.45 14.84 -5.71
N HIS A 287 25.27 15.84 -6.05
CA HIS A 287 25.88 15.95 -7.38
C HIS A 287 27.09 15.04 -7.60
N LEU A 288 27.74 14.58 -6.52
CA LEU A 288 28.98 13.81 -6.56
C LEU A 288 28.79 12.30 -6.40
N THR A 289 27.68 11.89 -5.76
CA THR A 289 27.33 10.48 -5.53
C THR A 289 25.85 10.27 -5.83
N GLY A 290 25.40 9.05 -6.12
CA GLY A 290 23.99 8.80 -6.40
C GLY A 290 23.06 9.36 -5.32
N PHE A 291 22.12 10.25 -5.71
CA PHE A 291 21.25 11.00 -4.80
C PHE A 291 20.46 10.10 -3.82
N ALA A 292 19.99 8.95 -4.30
CA ALA A 292 19.26 7.99 -3.49
C ALA A 292 20.13 7.34 -2.40
N THR A 293 21.39 7.04 -2.67
CA THR A 293 22.34 6.51 -1.68
C THR A 293 22.57 7.49 -0.54
N LEU A 294 22.65 8.79 -0.85
CA LEU A 294 22.78 9.85 0.17
C LEU A 294 21.53 9.99 1.01
N ALA A 295 20.36 9.92 0.40
CA ALA A 295 19.09 9.98 1.11
C ALA A 295 18.90 8.77 2.05
N GLN A 296 19.30 7.57 1.63
CA GLN A 296 19.33 6.39 2.52
C GLN A 296 20.25 6.58 3.72
N LYS A 297 21.44 7.18 3.51
CA LYS A 297 22.34 7.51 4.62
C LYS A 297 21.73 8.56 5.55
N ALA A 298 21.08 9.58 5.00
CA ALA A 298 20.38 10.60 5.78
C ALA A 298 19.22 10.03 6.62
N ALA A 299 18.52 9.01 6.11
CA ALA A 299 17.44 8.34 6.84
C ALA A 299 17.95 7.49 8.03
N ARG A 300 19.22 7.09 8.03
CA ARG A 300 19.85 6.36 9.16
C ARG A 300 20.33 7.26 10.29
N LEU A 301 20.46 8.54 10.04
CA LEU A 301 20.81 9.58 11.03
C LEU A 301 19.57 10.11 11.73
#